data_f3816bb176823dba44f89466b151e64a
#
_entry.id   f3816bb176823dba44f89466b151e64a
#
_cell.length_a   1.000
_cell.length_b   1.000
_cell.length_c   1.000
_cell.angle_alpha   90.00
_cell.angle_beta   90.00
_cell.angle_gamma   90.00
#
_symmetry.space_group_name_H-M   'P 1'
#
loop_
_entity.id
_entity.type
_entity.pdbx_description
1 polymer ?
#
loop_
_entity_poly.entity_id
_entity_poly.type
_entity_poly.pdbx_seq_one_letter_code
_entity_poly.pdbx_strand_id
1 'polypeptide(L)'
;MLLDAELARAGELWISDLLYLDGRDTRCLPFRERRRLLEELPLTGPHWRVAPVFPASDPDAVLAAARDQGLPGVVAKRVDSSYEAGPSENWIEAGVRAPPPRPRVPTKVGRAKLTNPDKVLYPATGTTKADVLAHYLSVADVMLPHLEGRPVTMVRWPDGVEKPSFFEKDVSRHAPPWIRTVRVGTPGGRSENADFPLIESVEGLAWAANLAALELHVPQWKVGPRGGRHNPDLVVFDLDPGEGTTVVDCCRVAELIADVLAEDDLRAYPRTSGGKGLQLYMPVTVSKAERTVEFAKDVAVRLAREQPRRVVAVMAKARRRGRVFVDWSQNDTAKTTIASYSLRGRPLPTVATPVTWEEVRACRRPEDLIFTLDDLPARLDEHGDLLAPLLFTDRQRLPRRG
;
A
#
# COMPACT_ATOMS: atom_id res chain seq x y z
N MET A 1 -31.89 -25.34 21.82
CA MET A 1 -31.13 -25.13 20.59
C MET A 1 -30.35 -23.86 20.70
N LEU A 2 -29.07 -23.86 20.32
CA LEU A 2 -28.20 -22.68 20.19
C LEU A 2 -27.58 -22.70 18.81
N LEU A 3 -27.63 -21.57 18.11
CA LEU A 3 -27.19 -21.40 16.73
C LEU A 3 -26.13 -20.31 16.65
N ASP A 4 -25.21 -20.47 15.71
CA ASP A 4 -24.33 -19.40 15.26
C ASP A 4 -24.96 -18.78 14.00
N ALA A 5 -25.15 -17.47 14.00
CA ALA A 5 -25.87 -16.78 12.94
C ALA A 5 -25.43 -15.31 12.82
N GLU A 6 -25.43 -14.82 11.60
CA GLU A 6 -25.03 -13.46 11.27
C GLU A 6 -26.13 -12.69 10.54
N LEU A 7 -26.15 -11.37 10.70
CA LEU A 7 -27.06 -10.49 10.00
C LEU A 7 -26.53 -10.26 8.58
N ALA A 8 -27.06 -10.99 7.60
CA ALA A 8 -26.61 -10.91 6.21
C ALA A 8 -27.11 -9.66 5.46
N ARG A 9 -28.33 -9.20 5.80
CA ARG A 9 -28.95 -7.97 5.27
C ARG A 9 -29.77 -7.31 6.37
N ALA A 10 -30.17 -6.05 6.20
CA ALA A 10 -31.04 -5.39 7.15
C ALA A 10 -32.33 -6.20 7.36
N GLY A 11 -32.46 -6.85 8.52
CA GLY A 11 -33.60 -7.65 8.92
C GLY A 11 -33.60 -9.13 8.53
N GLU A 12 -32.50 -9.67 7.95
CA GLU A 12 -32.40 -11.11 7.60
C GLU A 12 -31.22 -11.77 8.32
N LEU A 13 -31.49 -12.82 9.09
CA LEU A 13 -30.53 -13.62 9.84
C LEU A 13 -30.15 -14.90 9.08
N TRP A 14 -28.86 -15.13 8.88
CA TRP A 14 -28.35 -16.32 8.24
C TRP A 14 -27.69 -17.23 9.26
N ILE A 15 -28.24 -18.44 9.43
CA ILE A 15 -27.79 -19.44 10.40
C ILE A 15 -26.68 -20.27 9.74
N SER A 16 -25.47 -20.21 10.30
CA SER A 16 -24.28 -20.83 9.75
C SER A 16 -23.84 -22.11 10.45
N ASP A 17 -24.16 -22.28 11.75
CA ASP A 17 -23.74 -23.43 12.54
C ASP A 17 -24.74 -23.80 13.64
N LEU A 18 -24.63 -25.04 14.17
CA LEU A 18 -25.45 -25.58 15.25
C LEU A 18 -24.56 -25.91 16.46
N LEU A 19 -24.76 -25.22 17.56
CA LEU A 19 -23.90 -25.32 18.74
C LEU A 19 -24.49 -26.16 19.86
N TYR A 20 -25.81 -26.29 19.91
CA TYR A 20 -26.51 -27.05 20.95
C TYR A 20 -27.89 -27.51 20.44
N LEU A 21 -28.21 -28.78 20.60
CA LEU A 21 -29.50 -29.38 20.19
C LEU A 21 -29.97 -30.40 21.21
N ASP A 22 -31.22 -30.25 21.66
CA ASP A 22 -31.95 -31.25 22.48
C ASP A 22 -31.16 -31.79 23.69
N GLY A 23 -30.54 -30.86 24.44
CA GLY A 23 -29.76 -31.21 25.64
C GLY A 23 -28.32 -31.64 25.36
N ARG A 24 -27.87 -31.60 24.10
CA ARG A 24 -26.51 -32.01 23.69
C ARG A 24 -25.71 -30.85 23.18
N ASP A 25 -24.49 -30.70 23.65
CA ASP A 25 -23.49 -29.78 23.16
C ASP A 25 -22.92 -30.38 21.86
N THR A 26 -23.07 -29.66 20.74
CA THR A 26 -22.59 -30.11 19.42
C THR A 26 -21.25 -29.50 19.03
N ARG A 27 -20.71 -28.57 19.82
CA ARG A 27 -19.46 -27.83 19.50
C ARG A 27 -18.25 -28.75 19.33
N CYS A 28 -18.22 -29.87 20.05
CA CYS A 28 -17.14 -30.87 19.93
C CYS A 28 -17.21 -31.72 18.65
N LEU A 29 -18.36 -31.73 17.95
CA LEU A 29 -18.50 -32.47 16.70
C LEU A 29 -17.78 -31.78 15.54
N PRO A 30 -17.32 -32.53 14.52
CA PRO A 30 -16.82 -31.96 13.27
C PRO A 30 -17.87 -31.06 12.59
N PHE A 31 -17.43 -30.02 11.89
CA PHE A 31 -18.36 -29.09 11.21
C PHE A 31 -19.34 -29.81 10.29
N ARG A 32 -18.90 -30.83 9.51
CA ARG A 32 -19.78 -31.63 8.67
C ARG A 32 -20.96 -32.27 9.40
N GLU A 33 -20.74 -32.75 10.66
CA GLU A 33 -21.78 -33.34 11.48
C GLU A 33 -22.76 -32.28 12.02
N ARG A 34 -22.25 -31.18 12.51
CA ARG A 34 -23.06 -30.06 12.98
C ARG A 34 -23.91 -29.51 11.83
N ARG A 35 -23.31 -29.41 10.64
CA ARG A 35 -23.97 -28.94 9.44
C ARG A 35 -25.10 -29.88 9.00
N ARG A 36 -24.86 -31.19 8.98
CA ARG A 36 -25.90 -32.21 8.68
C ARG A 36 -27.08 -32.10 9.65
N LEU A 37 -26.81 -31.98 10.95
CA LEU A 37 -27.85 -31.78 11.95
C LEU A 37 -28.64 -30.48 11.75
N LEU A 38 -27.96 -29.40 11.37
CA LEU A 38 -28.58 -28.11 11.08
C LEU A 38 -29.53 -28.19 9.87
N GLU A 39 -29.16 -28.91 8.82
CA GLU A 39 -29.96 -29.08 7.60
C GLU A 39 -31.18 -29.95 7.79
N GLU A 40 -31.19 -30.83 8.80
CA GLU A 40 -32.33 -31.65 9.16
C GLU A 40 -33.41 -30.87 9.97
N LEU A 41 -33.05 -29.64 10.44
CA LEU A 41 -34.01 -28.84 11.19
C LEU A 41 -34.88 -27.99 10.26
N PRO A 42 -36.18 -27.85 10.52
CA PRO A 42 -37.10 -27.05 9.70
C PRO A 42 -36.94 -25.55 10.00
N LEU A 43 -35.75 -25.04 9.76
CA LEU A 43 -35.38 -23.64 10.06
C LEU A 43 -35.62 -22.74 8.83
N THR A 44 -36.87 -22.45 8.55
CA THR A 44 -37.28 -21.50 7.53
C THR A 44 -38.22 -20.46 8.10
N GLY A 45 -38.01 -19.20 7.76
CA GLY A 45 -38.85 -18.10 8.22
C GLY A 45 -38.65 -16.82 7.38
N PRO A 46 -39.52 -15.84 7.56
CA PRO A 46 -39.46 -14.59 6.76
C PRO A 46 -38.20 -13.76 7.03
N HIS A 47 -37.53 -13.97 8.17
CA HIS A 47 -36.37 -13.16 8.62
C HIS A 47 -35.13 -14.00 8.92
N TRP A 48 -35.18 -15.31 8.71
CA TRP A 48 -34.01 -16.19 8.90
C TRP A 48 -34.03 -17.34 7.90
N ARG A 49 -32.85 -17.80 7.56
CA ARG A 49 -32.59 -18.99 6.75
C ARG A 49 -31.30 -19.67 7.11
N VAL A 50 -31.15 -20.91 6.78
CA VAL A 50 -29.86 -21.61 6.87
C VAL A 50 -28.98 -21.14 5.71
N ALA A 51 -27.76 -20.70 6.01
CA ALA A 51 -26.79 -20.26 5.01
C ALA A 51 -26.45 -21.40 4.04
N PRO A 52 -26.41 -21.21 2.72
CA PRO A 52 -26.02 -22.25 1.78
C PRO A 52 -24.53 -22.60 1.96
N VAL A 53 -24.19 -23.88 1.68
CA VAL A 53 -22.81 -24.37 1.68
C VAL A 53 -22.45 -24.78 0.25
N PHE A 54 -21.26 -24.41 -0.18
CA PHE A 54 -20.69 -24.73 -1.48
C PHE A 54 -19.40 -25.53 -1.31
N PRO A 55 -19.10 -26.49 -2.17
CA PRO A 55 -17.83 -27.18 -2.17
C PRO A 55 -16.72 -26.18 -2.51
N ALA A 56 -15.55 -26.31 -1.85
CA ALA A 56 -14.41 -25.42 -2.03
C ALA A 56 -13.63 -25.61 -3.36
N SER A 57 -14.29 -26.18 -4.39
CA SER A 57 -13.68 -26.46 -5.70
C SER A 57 -13.47 -25.20 -6.55
N ASP A 58 -14.26 -24.15 -6.30
CA ASP A 58 -14.14 -22.87 -7.02
C ASP A 58 -14.45 -21.70 -6.07
N PRO A 59 -13.47 -21.27 -5.26
CA PRO A 59 -13.67 -20.18 -4.30
C PRO A 59 -13.97 -18.84 -4.97
N ASP A 60 -13.45 -18.60 -6.17
CA ASP A 60 -13.67 -17.35 -6.89
C ASP A 60 -15.12 -17.23 -7.38
N ALA A 61 -15.71 -18.33 -7.85
CA ALA A 61 -17.12 -18.36 -8.24
C ALA A 61 -18.05 -18.15 -7.02
N VAL A 62 -17.71 -18.70 -5.86
CA VAL A 62 -18.48 -18.51 -4.63
C VAL A 62 -18.41 -17.06 -4.16
N LEU A 63 -17.24 -16.44 -4.19
CA LEU A 63 -17.04 -15.03 -3.87
C LEU A 63 -17.78 -14.10 -4.85
N ALA A 64 -17.76 -14.43 -6.15
CA ALA A 64 -18.51 -13.68 -7.16
C ALA A 64 -20.03 -13.79 -6.91
N ALA A 65 -20.56 -14.98 -6.65
CA ALA A 65 -21.97 -15.19 -6.33
C ALA A 65 -22.39 -14.45 -5.03
N ALA A 66 -21.54 -14.46 -4.00
CA ALA A 66 -21.79 -13.72 -2.78
C ALA A 66 -21.86 -12.20 -3.06
N ARG A 67 -20.97 -11.69 -3.91
CA ARG A 67 -20.96 -10.29 -4.36
C ARG A 67 -22.23 -9.92 -5.10
N ASP A 68 -22.64 -10.75 -6.06
CA ASP A 68 -23.85 -10.53 -6.87
C ASP A 68 -25.13 -10.54 -6.01
N GLN A 69 -25.11 -11.32 -4.92
CA GLN A 69 -26.19 -11.37 -3.93
C GLN A 69 -26.10 -10.25 -2.89
N GLY A 70 -25.08 -9.39 -2.94
CA GLY A 70 -24.87 -8.30 -1.97
C GLY A 70 -24.57 -8.80 -0.55
N LEU A 71 -23.93 -9.98 -0.43
CA LEU A 71 -23.52 -10.53 0.86
C LEU A 71 -22.19 -9.92 1.32
N PRO A 72 -21.95 -9.80 2.65
CA PRO A 72 -20.73 -9.19 3.18
C PRO A 72 -19.49 -10.03 2.97
N GLY A 73 -19.62 -11.34 2.71
CA GLY A 73 -18.51 -12.24 2.52
C GLY A 73 -18.92 -13.72 2.51
N VAL A 74 -17.91 -14.56 2.53
CA VAL A 74 -18.04 -16.01 2.69
C VAL A 74 -17.11 -16.47 3.79
N VAL A 75 -17.49 -17.51 4.53
CA VAL A 75 -16.66 -18.14 5.55
C VAL A 75 -16.33 -19.55 5.07
N ALA A 76 -15.03 -19.81 4.84
CA ALA A 76 -14.54 -21.16 4.56
C ALA A 76 -14.26 -21.86 5.90
N LYS A 77 -14.95 -22.95 6.18
CA LYS A 77 -14.80 -23.73 7.42
C LYS A 77 -14.16 -25.09 7.10
N ARG A 78 -13.17 -25.49 7.88
CA ARG A 78 -12.59 -26.83 7.75
C ARG A 78 -13.62 -27.87 8.19
N VAL A 79 -13.96 -28.81 7.28
CA VAL A 79 -15.08 -29.76 7.45
C VAL A 79 -14.94 -30.70 8.66
N ASP A 80 -13.70 -30.97 9.09
CA ASP A 80 -13.39 -31.86 10.22
C ASP A 80 -13.11 -31.10 11.53
N SER A 81 -13.27 -29.77 11.56
CA SER A 81 -12.99 -28.98 12.78
C SER A 81 -14.16 -28.97 13.76
N SER A 82 -13.82 -28.97 15.06
CA SER A 82 -14.73 -28.59 16.14
C SER A 82 -15.07 -27.10 16.06
N TYR A 83 -16.10 -26.67 16.79
CA TYR A 83 -16.41 -25.25 16.92
C TYR A 83 -15.48 -24.58 17.95
N GLU A 84 -14.88 -23.50 17.56
CA GLU A 84 -14.06 -22.63 18.42
C GLU A 84 -14.69 -21.23 18.40
N ALA A 85 -14.96 -20.67 19.59
CA ALA A 85 -15.50 -19.34 19.71
C ALA A 85 -14.37 -18.30 19.51
N GLY A 86 -14.58 -17.33 18.64
CA GLY A 86 -13.59 -16.29 18.30
C GLY A 86 -12.71 -16.64 17.13
N PRO A 87 -11.58 -15.96 16.93
CA PRO A 87 -10.64 -16.23 15.83
C PRO A 87 -10.16 -17.69 15.86
N SER A 88 -10.25 -18.39 14.73
CA SER A 88 -9.84 -19.77 14.59
C SER A 88 -9.07 -19.99 13.30
N GLU A 89 -7.98 -20.76 13.35
CA GLU A 89 -7.23 -21.18 12.15
C GLU A 89 -8.03 -22.12 11.22
N ASN A 90 -9.15 -22.68 11.74
CA ASN A 90 -10.04 -23.59 11.01
C ASN A 90 -11.11 -22.84 10.20
N TRP A 91 -11.21 -21.52 10.35
CA TRP A 91 -12.19 -20.68 9.68
C TRP A 91 -11.48 -19.52 9.00
N ILE A 92 -11.70 -19.39 7.71
CA ILE A 92 -11.14 -18.30 6.89
C ILE A 92 -12.30 -17.44 6.42
N GLU A 93 -12.33 -16.18 6.86
CA GLU A 93 -13.29 -15.20 6.36
C GLU A 93 -12.71 -14.52 5.12
N ALA A 94 -13.39 -14.69 4.00
CA ALA A 94 -13.13 -13.95 2.78
C ALA A 94 -14.25 -12.92 2.59
N GLY A 95 -14.00 -11.68 3.02
CA GLY A 95 -14.99 -10.62 2.92
C GLY A 95 -15.21 -10.18 1.48
N VAL A 96 -16.47 -10.23 1.04
CA VAL A 96 -16.97 -9.35 -0.01
C VAL A 96 -17.42 -8.08 0.70
N ARG A 97 -16.48 -7.38 1.32
CA ARG A 97 -16.80 -6.10 1.89
C ARG A 97 -17.20 -5.20 0.72
N ALA A 98 -18.49 -4.90 0.60
CA ALA A 98 -18.84 -3.67 -0.06
C ALA A 98 -18.08 -2.58 0.70
N PRO A 99 -17.22 -1.81 0.05
CA PRO A 99 -16.56 -0.72 0.75
C PRO A 99 -17.68 0.08 1.46
N PRO A 100 -17.42 0.57 2.70
CA PRO A 100 -18.39 1.43 3.36
C PRO A 100 -18.80 2.52 2.38
N PRO A 101 -20.08 3.00 2.38
CA PRO A 101 -20.51 4.01 1.44
C PRO A 101 -19.55 5.17 1.54
N ARG A 102 -18.67 5.27 0.54
CA ARG A 102 -17.63 6.28 0.51
C ARG A 102 -18.29 7.65 0.44
N PRO A 103 -17.83 8.64 1.19
CA PRO A 103 -18.43 9.97 1.17
C PRO A 103 -18.47 10.46 -0.28
N ARG A 104 -19.58 11.07 -0.68
CA ARG A 104 -19.72 11.65 -2.03
C ARG A 104 -18.63 12.67 -2.23
N VAL A 105 -17.70 12.34 -3.10
CA VAL A 105 -16.57 13.21 -3.43
C VAL A 105 -17.08 14.34 -4.34
N PRO A 106 -16.69 15.58 -4.11
CA PRO A 106 -17.04 16.66 -5.00
C PRO A 106 -16.43 16.41 -6.39
N THR A 107 -17.25 16.55 -7.44
CA THR A 107 -16.77 16.43 -8.83
C THR A 107 -15.93 17.63 -9.26
N LYS A 108 -15.77 18.62 -8.38
CA LYS A 108 -14.93 19.81 -8.58
C LYS A 108 -14.20 20.14 -7.28
N VAL A 109 -12.88 20.26 -7.38
CA VAL A 109 -12.00 20.68 -6.28
C VAL A 109 -11.24 21.92 -6.78
N GLY A 110 -11.63 23.08 -6.29
CA GLY A 110 -11.10 24.34 -6.81
C GLY A 110 -11.28 24.45 -8.32
N ARG A 111 -10.17 24.52 -9.06
CA ARG A 111 -10.12 24.57 -10.54
C ARG A 111 -10.09 23.19 -11.20
N ALA A 112 -9.79 22.14 -10.45
CA ALA A 112 -9.79 20.78 -10.96
C ALA A 112 -11.20 20.22 -11.07
N LYS A 113 -11.53 19.62 -12.24
CA LYS A 113 -12.81 18.95 -12.49
C LYS A 113 -12.58 17.47 -12.69
N LEU A 114 -13.30 16.64 -11.95
CA LEU A 114 -13.30 15.19 -12.12
C LEU A 114 -14.27 14.82 -13.27
N THR A 115 -13.76 14.06 -14.23
CA THR A 115 -14.57 13.47 -15.31
C THR A 115 -14.68 11.97 -15.09
N ASN A 116 -15.83 11.40 -15.47
CA ASN A 116 -16.11 9.96 -15.31
C ASN A 116 -15.84 9.45 -13.88
N PRO A 117 -16.48 10.02 -12.85
CA PRO A 117 -16.21 9.66 -11.45
C PRO A 117 -16.42 8.17 -11.16
N ASP A 118 -17.42 7.56 -11.80
CA ASP A 118 -17.79 6.16 -11.59
C ASP A 118 -16.94 5.15 -12.39
N LYS A 119 -15.94 5.65 -13.15
CA LYS A 119 -15.04 4.77 -13.88
C LYS A 119 -14.24 3.90 -12.90
N VAL A 120 -14.44 2.59 -12.95
CA VAL A 120 -13.70 1.61 -12.14
C VAL A 120 -12.25 1.57 -12.58
N LEU A 121 -11.33 1.84 -11.66
CA LEU A 121 -9.88 1.78 -11.87
C LEU A 121 -9.26 0.52 -11.27
N TYR A 122 -9.87 -0.06 -10.23
CA TYR A 122 -9.45 -1.34 -9.62
C TYR A 122 -10.62 -2.32 -9.67
N PRO A 123 -10.69 -3.17 -10.70
CA PRO A 123 -11.82 -4.09 -10.88
C PRO A 123 -12.01 -5.07 -9.71
N ALA A 124 -10.91 -5.56 -9.11
CA ALA A 124 -10.98 -6.50 -7.99
C ALA A 124 -11.72 -5.97 -6.76
N THR A 125 -11.77 -4.64 -6.57
CA THR A 125 -12.41 -4.00 -5.41
C THR A 125 -13.54 -3.06 -5.80
N GLY A 126 -13.81 -2.89 -7.10
CA GLY A 126 -14.76 -1.90 -7.59
C GLY A 126 -14.36 -0.46 -7.34
N THR A 127 -13.10 -0.19 -6.95
CA THR A 127 -12.61 1.16 -6.64
C THR A 127 -12.64 2.05 -7.87
N THR A 128 -13.37 3.15 -7.76
CA THR A 128 -13.63 4.09 -8.85
C THR A 128 -12.62 5.24 -8.87
N LYS A 129 -12.70 6.06 -9.91
CA LYS A 129 -11.94 7.30 -10.02
C LYS A 129 -12.31 8.31 -8.93
N ALA A 130 -13.58 8.34 -8.51
CA ALA A 130 -14.04 9.15 -7.38
C ALA A 130 -13.39 8.69 -6.07
N ASP A 131 -13.22 7.39 -5.87
CA ASP A 131 -12.56 6.85 -4.69
C ASP A 131 -11.07 7.20 -4.65
N VAL A 132 -10.40 7.18 -5.79
CA VAL A 132 -9.00 7.65 -5.92
C VAL A 132 -8.90 9.13 -5.54
N LEU A 133 -9.85 9.96 -6.00
CA LEU A 133 -9.88 11.36 -5.57
C LEU A 133 -10.15 11.49 -4.07
N ALA A 134 -11.11 10.71 -3.52
CA ALA A 134 -11.39 10.70 -2.08
C ALA A 134 -10.14 10.39 -1.26
N HIS A 135 -9.39 9.37 -1.67
CA HIS A 135 -8.12 9.01 -1.03
C HIS A 135 -7.13 10.19 -1.06
N TYR A 136 -6.87 10.78 -2.23
CA TYR A 136 -5.95 11.91 -2.30
C TYR A 136 -6.39 13.12 -1.48
N LEU A 137 -7.70 13.35 -1.37
CA LEU A 137 -8.23 14.41 -0.50
C LEU A 137 -8.01 14.09 0.98
N SER A 138 -8.22 12.83 1.39
CA SER A 138 -8.07 12.42 2.80
C SER A 138 -6.63 12.43 3.29
N VAL A 139 -5.66 12.25 2.40
CA VAL A 139 -4.23 12.27 2.75
C VAL A 139 -3.52 13.57 2.37
N ALA A 140 -4.26 14.57 1.85
CA ALA A 140 -3.66 15.78 1.29
C ALA A 140 -2.75 16.51 2.28
N ASP A 141 -3.20 16.69 3.52
CA ASP A 141 -2.50 17.46 4.55
C ASP A 141 -1.14 16.82 4.92
N VAL A 142 -1.06 15.49 4.87
CA VAL A 142 0.18 14.75 5.17
C VAL A 142 1.01 14.46 3.92
N MET A 143 0.39 14.37 2.73
CA MET A 143 1.09 14.04 1.49
C MET A 143 1.75 15.24 0.84
N LEU A 144 1.06 16.39 0.78
CA LEU A 144 1.53 17.59 0.06
C LEU A 144 2.88 18.10 0.56
N PRO A 145 3.16 18.16 1.88
CA PRO A 145 4.48 18.58 2.37
C PRO A 145 5.64 17.73 1.85
N HIS A 146 5.41 16.43 1.60
CA HIS A 146 6.41 15.52 1.04
C HIS A 146 6.57 15.66 -0.49
N LEU A 147 5.57 16.22 -1.17
CA LEU A 147 5.61 16.51 -2.61
C LEU A 147 6.17 17.89 -2.93
N GLU A 148 6.12 18.82 -1.98
CA GLU A 148 6.49 20.21 -2.18
C GLU A 148 7.90 20.35 -2.76
N GLY A 149 7.99 21.05 -3.90
CA GLY A 149 9.24 21.29 -4.63
C GLY A 149 9.83 20.06 -5.32
N ARG A 150 9.15 18.91 -5.33
CA ARG A 150 9.65 17.70 -6.01
C ARG A 150 8.99 17.52 -7.37
N PRO A 151 9.76 17.42 -8.46
CA PRO A 151 9.22 17.06 -9.78
C PRO A 151 8.54 15.69 -9.74
N VAL A 152 7.27 15.63 -10.11
CA VAL A 152 6.49 14.39 -10.03
C VAL A 152 6.51 13.65 -11.37
N THR A 153 6.85 12.37 -11.33
CA THR A 153 6.56 11.42 -12.42
C THR A 153 5.26 10.71 -12.09
N MET A 154 4.25 10.84 -12.94
CA MET A 154 2.99 10.12 -12.79
C MET A 154 3.05 8.77 -13.49
N VAL A 155 2.53 7.70 -12.87
CA VAL A 155 2.18 6.48 -13.59
C VAL A 155 0.67 6.43 -13.67
N ARG A 156 0.14 6.36 -14.90
CA ARG A 156 -1.29 6.51 -15.17
C ARG A 156 -1.89 5.21 -15.70
N TRP A 157 -3.10 4.92 -15.24
CA TRP A 157 -3.94 3.80 -15.68
C TRP A 157 -5.30 4.31 -16.17
N PRO A 158 -5.38 4.97 -17.34
CA PRO A 158 -6.64 5.56 -17.82
C PRO A 158 -7.79 4.56 -17.89
N ASP A 159 -7.48 3.29 -18.15
CA ASP A 159 -8.46 2.21 -18.34
C ASP A 159 -8.47 1.17 -17.22
N GLY A 160 -7.90 1.52 -16.05
CA GLY A 160 -7.83 0.67 -14.88
C GLY A 160 -6.57 -0.20 -14.83
N VAL A 161 -6.29 -0.75 -13.63
CA VAL A 161 -5.02 -1.41 -13.32
C VAL A 161 -4.76 -2.71 -14.08
N GLU A 162 -5.79 -3.32 -14.65
CA GLU A 162 -5.66 -4.51 -15.50
C GLU A 162 -5.30 -4.17 -16.96
N LYS A 163 -5.26 -2.90 -17.31
CA LYS A 163 -4.90 -2.40 -18.62
C LYS A 163 -3.51 -1.76 -18.60
N PRO A 164 -2.89 -1.57 -19.78
CA PRO A 164 -1.56 -0.96 -19.85
C PRO A 164 -1.49 0.41 -19.18
N SER A 165 -0.43 0.62 -18.42
CA SER A 165 -0.07 1.91 -17.84
C SER A 165 1.04 2.58 -18.62
N PHE A 166 1.24 3.86 -18.38
CA PHE A 166 2.38 4.59 -18.91
C PHE A 166 2.94 5.60 -17.91
N PHE A 167 4.24 5.82 -18.01
CA PHE A 167 4.94 6.86 -17.27
C PHE A 167 4.77 8.20 -17.97
N GLU A 168 4.38 9.21 -17.23
CA GLU A 168 4.25 10.58 -17.71
C GLU A 168 5.15 11.50 -16.88
N LYS A 169 6.17 12.02 -17.55
CA LYS A 169 7.12 12.98 -17.00
C LYS A 169 6.88 14.38 -17.56
N ASP A 170 6.59 14.45 -18.86
CA ASP A 170 6.36 15.70 -19.57
C ASP A 170 4.87 16.00 -19.69
N VAL A 171 4.42 17.04 -19.01
CA VAL A 171 3.02 17.50 -19.02
C VAL A 171 2.84 18.80 -19.82
N SER A 172 3.87 19.26 -20.56
CA SER A 172 3.88 20.53 -21.29
C SER A 172 2.68 20.72 -22.21
N ARG A 173 2.10 19.61 -22.74
CA ARG A 173 1.00 19.66 -23.70
C ARG A 173 -0.40 19.81 -23.09
N HIS A 174 -0.58 19.46 -21.81
CA HIS A 174 -1.92 19.37 -21.23
C HIS A 174 -2.02 19.82 -19.77
N ALA A 175 -0.91 20.18 -19.12
CA ALA A 175 -0.97 20.76 -17.79
C ALA A 175 -1.74 22.09 -17.85
N PRO A 176 -2.76 22.27 -17.02
CA PRO A 176 -3.46 23.56 -16.96
C PRO A 176 -2.50 24.63 -16.40
N PRO A 177 -2.72 25.92 -16.76
CA PRO A 177 -1.80 27.02 -16.38
C PRO A 177 -1.59 27.21 -14.89
N TRP A 178 -2.48 26.66 -14.06
CA TRP A 178 -2.39 26.71 -12.61
C TRP A 178 -1.61 25.55 -11.98
N ILE A 179 -1.21 24.55 -12.76
CA ILE A 179 -0.21 23.55 -12.32
C ILE A 179 1.18 24.12 -12.63
N ARG A 180 1.93 24.36 -11.58
CA ARG A 180 3.33 24.74 -11.72
C ARG A 180 4.11 23.59 -12.33
N THR A 181 4.92 23.90 -13.32
CA THR A 181 5.84 22.94 -13.94
C THR A 181 7.28 23.37 -13.79
N VAL A 182 8.19 22.43 -13.85
CA VAL A 182 9.62 22.68 -13.84
C VAL A 182 10.32 21.89 -14.92
N ARG A 183 11.19 22.55 -15.70
CA ARG A 183 12.00 21.90 -16.73
C ARG A 183 13.20 21.21 -16.10
N VAL A 184 13.28 19.90 -16.26
CA VAL A 184 14.37 19.08 -15.74
C VAL A 184 15.00 18.28 -16.85
N GLY A 185 16.35 18.22 -16.85
CA GLY A 185 17.10 17.35 -17.76
C GLY A 185 16.80 15.88 -17.53
N THR A 186 16.58 15.14 -18.61
CA THR A 186 16.29 13.70 -18.59
C THR A 186 17.30 12.95 -19.46
N PRO A 187 18.59 12.85 -19.05
CA PRO A 187 19.61 12.17 -19.82
C PRO A 187 19.20 10.73 -20.15
N GLY A 188 19.28 10.35 -21.41
CA GLY A 188 18.86 9.02 -21.89
C GLY A 188 17.34 8.83 -21.99
N GLY A 189 16.52 9.88 -21.80
CA GLY A 189 15.09 9.89 -22.04
C GLY A 189 14.73 10.09 -23.52
N ARG A 190 13.41 10.13 -23.82
CA ARG A 190 12.91 10.43 -25.18
C ARG A 190 13.23 11.85 -25.65
N SER A 191 13.44 12.77 -24.72
CA SER A 191 13.89 14.15 -24.94
C SER A 191 14.96 14.50 -23.91
N GLU A 192 15.84 15.45 -24.23
CA GLU A 192 16.89 15.91 -23.32
C GLU A 192 16.32 16.59 -22.06
N ASN A 193 15.11 17.16 -22.16
CA ASN A 193 14.41 17.85 -21.08
C ASN A 193 12.93 17.47 -21.10
N ALA A 194 12.30 17.55 -19.94
CA ALA A 194 10.85 17.39 -19.76
C ALA A 194 10.31 18.43 -18.78
N ASP A 195 9.06 18.86 -18.97
CA ASP A 195 8.37 19.75 -18.06
C ASP A 195 7.55 18.94 -17.06
N PHE A 196 8.13 18.71 -15.88
CA PHE A 196 7.51 17.93 -14.81
C PHE A 196 6.49 18.76 -14.03
N PRO A 197 5.34 18.20 -13.64
CA PRO A 197 4.42 18.87 -12.74
C PRO A 197 4.98 18.90 -11.31
N LEU A 198 4.66 19.97 -10.60
CA LEU A 198 4.81 20.09 -9.16
C LEU A 198 3.40 20.01 -8.55
N ILE A 199 3.14 18.97 -7.78
CA ILE A 199 1.86 18.76 -7.11
C ILE A 199 1.97 19.34 -5.70
N GLU A 200 1.58 20.61 -5.56
CA GLU A 200 1.78 21.41 -4.34
C GLU A 200 0.47 21.88 -3.72
N SER A 201 -0.67 21.36 -4.23
CA SER A 201 -2.00 21.75 -3.74
C SER A 201 -3.00 20.61 -3.86
N VAL A 202 -4.08 20.70 -3.09
CA VAL A 202 -5.23 19.77 -3.16
C VAL A 202 -5.83 19.74 -4.58
N GLU A 203 -5.87 20.87 -5.27
CA GLU A 203 -6.29 20.94 -6.68
C GLU A 203 -5.33 20.13 -7.59
N GLY A 204 -4.02 20.17 -7.31
CA GLY A 204 -3.02 19.39 -8.03
C GLY A 204 -3.21 17.89 -7.86
N LEU A 205 -3.50 17.43 -6.65
CA LEU A 205 -3.85 16.03 -6.38
C LEU A 205 -5.14 15.63 -7.08
N ALA A 206 -6.16 16.49 -7.07
CA ALA A 206 -7.42 16.25 -7.79
C ALA A 206 -7.21 16.17 -9.31
N TRP A 207 -6.33 17.00 -9.87
CA TRP A 207 -5.94 16.92 -11.27
C TRP A 207 -5.23 15.59 -11.59
N ALA A 208 -4.29 15.16 -10.75
CA ALA A 208 -3.62 13.87 -10.91
C ALA A 208 -4.62 12.70 -10.85
N ALA A 209 -5.55 12.72 -9.88
CA ALA A 209 -6.64 11.73 -9.79
C ALA A 209 -7.51 11.71 -11.06
N ASN A 210 -7.85 12.90 -11.59
CA ASN A 210 -8.62 12.99 -12.83
C ASN A 210 -7.90 12.37 -14.03
N LEU A 211 -6.58 12.41 -14.06
CA LEU A 211 -5.75 11.76 -15.07
C LEU A 211 -5.55 10.25 -14.85
N ALA A 212 -6.19 9.68 -13.80
CA ALA A 212 -5.93 8.31 -13.32
C ALA A 212 -4.45 8.05 -13.03
N ALA A 213 -3.75 9.06 -12.49
CA ALA A 213 -2.40 8.93 -11.98
C ALA A 213 -2.47 8.26 -10.59
N LEU A 214 -2.35 6.92 -10.58
CA LEU A 214 -2.43 6.14 -9.35
C LEU A 214 -1.10 6.17 -8.59
N GLU A 215 0.03 6.17 -9.32
CA GLU A 215 1.33 6.29 -8.69
C GLU A 215 1.96 7.65 -8.97
N LEU A 216 2.35 8.33 -7.90
CA LEU A 216 3.14 9.56 -7.94
C LEU A 216 4.56 9.22 -7.47
N HIS A 217 5.55 9.47 -8.31
CA HIS A 217 6.94 9.18 -8.02
C HIS A 217 7.74 10.47 -7.94
N VAL A 218 8.61 10.59 -6.94
CA VAL A 218 9.42 11.80 -6.71
C VAL A 218 10.89 11.48 -6.53
N PRO A 219 11.80 12.38 -6.91
CA PRO A 219 13.23 12.26 -6.62
C PRO A 219 13.53 12.59 -5.16
N GLN A 220 14.73 12.25 -4.70
CA GLN A 220 15.21 12.55 -3.35
C GLN A 220 15.75 13.99 -3.21
N TRP A 221 15.40 14.88 -4.14
CA TRP A 221 15.81 16.29 -4.16
C TRP A 221 14.64 17.19 -4.53
N LYS A 222 14.76 18.46 -4.21
CA LYS A 222 13.76 19.50 -4.49
C LYS A 222 14.30 20.50 -5.52
N VAL A 223 13.39 21.26 -6.13
CA VAL A 223 13.72 22.46 -6.89
C VAL A 223 13.47 23.71 -6.08
N GLY A 224 14.30 24.70 -6.29
CA GLY A 224 14.10 26.03 -5.72
C GLY A 224 13.02 26.82 -6.47
N PRO A 225 12.69 28.04 -5.99
CA PRO A 225 11.65 28.89 -6.59
C PRO A 225 11.90 29.24 -8.07
N ARG A 226 13.16 29.28 -8.49
CA ARG A 226 13.56 29.53 -9.89
C ARG A 226 13.75 28.25 -10.71
N GLY A 227 13.35 27.07 -10.21
CA GLY A 227 13.46 25.80 -10.91
C GLY A 227 14.84 25.13 -10.85
N GLY A 228 15.83 25.74 -10.20
CA GLY A 228 17.15 25.13 -10.01
C GLY A 228 17.10 23.92 -9.07
N ARG A 229 17.74 22.80 -9.46
CA ARG A 229 17.83 21.60 -8.64
C ARG A 229 18.74 21.83 -7.42
N HIS A 230 18.24 21.49 -6.25
CA HIS A 230 19.04 21.44 -5.02
C HIS A 230 19.75 20.08 -4.88
N ASN A 231 20.71 19.99 -3.99
CA ASN A 231 21.26 18.71 -3.58
C ASN A 231 20.15 17.86 -2.92
N PRO A 232 20.27 16.51 -2.96
CA PRO A 232 19.34 15.64 -2.25
C PRO A 232 19.22 16.00 -0.76
N ASP A 233 17.99 15.99 -0.29
CA ASP A 233 17.63 16.25 1.09
C ASP A 233 17.19 14.99 1.83
N LEU A 234 17.15 13.85 1.11
CA LEU A 234 16.83 12.53 1.64
C LEU A 234 17.87 11.50 1.14
N VAL A 235 18.14 10.50 2.00
CA VAL A 235 18.70 9.21 1.61
C VAL A 235 17.57 8.19 1.70
N VAL A 236 17.49 7.28 0.74
CA VAL A 236 16.57 6.15 0.76
C VAL A 236 17.30 4.82 0.67
N PHE A 237 16.91 3.88 1.51
CA PHE A 237 17.26 2.47 1.36
C PHE A 237 16.00 1.75 0.87
N ASP A 238 15.99 1.33 -0.38
CA ASP A 238 14.86 0.63 -0.99
C ASP A 238 15.10 -0.88 -0.90
N LEU A 239 14.28 -1.57 -0.12
CA LEU A 239 14.43 -2.98 0.22
C LEU A 239 13.49 -3.82 -0.62
N ASP A 240 14.05 -4.47 -1.63
CA ASP A 240 13.32 -5.34 -2.55
C ASP A 240 13.51 -6.81 -2.17
N PRO A 241 12.45 -7.54 -1.83
CA PRO A 241 12.56 -8.98 -1.58
C PRO A 241 12.85 -9.72 -2.90
N GLY A 242 13.87 -10.58 -2.88
CA GLY A 242 14.16 -11.50 -3.98
C GLY A 242 13.19 -12.67 -4.01
N GLU A 243 13.35 -13.54 -5.01
CA GLU A 243 12.57 -14.79 -5.08
C GLU A 243 12.75 -15.61 -3.81
N GLY A 244 11.64 -16.02 -3.18
CA GLY A 244 11.66 -16.80 -1.93
C GLY A 244 11.82 -15.97 -0.65
N THR A 245 11.79 -14.62 -0.74
CA THR A 245 11.74 -13.71 0.40
C THR A 245 10.52 -12.80 0.32
N THR A 246 10.15 -12.17 1.44
CA THR A 246 8.96 -11.33 1.57
C THR A 246 9.29 -10.01 2.26
N VAL A 247 8.28 -9.17 2.50
CA VAL A 247 8.45 -7.95 3.31
C VAL A 247 8.92 -8.26 4.73
N VAL A 248 8.63 -9.45 5.27
CA VAL A 248 9.13 -9.89 6.59
C VAL A 248 10.65 -9.92 6.60
N ASP A 249 11.27 -10.42 5.53
CA ASP A 249 12.73 -10.41 5.38
C ASP A 249 13.25 -8.97 5.21
N CYS A 250 12.51 -8.12 4.49
CA CYS A 250 12.83 -6.69 4.38
C CYS A 250 12.82 -6.02 5.75
N CYS A 251 11.87 -6.34 6.63
CA CYS A 251 11.83 -5.85 8.01
C CYS A 251 13.08 -6.22 8.80
N ARG A 252 13.53 -7.48 8.69
CA ARG A 252 14.77 -7.92 9.37
C ARG A 252 16.02 -7.21 8.82
N VAL A 253 16.05 -6.90 7.52
CA VAL A 253 17.15 -6.13 6.91
C VAL A 253 17.05 -4.64 7.29
N ALA A 254 15.84 -4.11 7.43
CA ALA A 254 15.61 -2.74 7.90
C ALA A 254 16.17 -2.52 9.33
N GLU A 255 15.97 -3.50 10.23
CA GLU A 255 16.56 -3.48 11.57
C GLU A 255 18.10 -3.44 11.51
N LEU A 256 18.73 -4.26 10.65
CA LEU A 256 20.19 -4.24 10.46
C LEU A 256 20.68 -2.89 9.92
N ILE A 257 19.94 -2.24 9.02
CA ILE A 257 20.28 -0.90 8.55
C ILE A 257 20.17 0.10 9.69
N ALA A 258 19.11 0.03 10.51
CA ALA A 258 18.94 0.91 11.65
C ALA A 258 20.09 0.80 12.65
N ASP A 259 20.57 -0.44 12.93
CA ASP A 259 21.73 -0.68 13.79
C ASP A 259 23.00 -0.04 13.23
N VAL A 260 23.26 -0.20 11.93
CA VAL A 260 24.41 0.44 11.26
C VAL A 260 24.33 1.96 11.29
N LEU A 261 23.15 2.53 11.12
CA LEU A 261 22.93 3.98 11.17
C LEU A 261 23.14 4.53 12.60
N ALA A 262 22.71 3.77 13.60
CA ALA A 262 22.84 4.15 15.01
C ALA A 262 24.30 4.27 15.47
N GLU A 263 25.27 3.60 14.83
CA GLU A 263 26.70 3.74 15.12
C GLU A 263 27.21 5.17 14.90
N ASP A 264 26.55 5.92 14.00
CA ASP A 264 26.87 7.32 13.66
C ASP A 264 25.77 8.29 14.15
N ASP A 265 24.93 7.90 15.13
CA ASP A 265 23.78 8.66 15.63
C ASP A 265 22.76 9.06 14.55
N LEU A 266 22.70 8.30 13.45
CA LEU A 266 21.78 8.52 12.35
C LEU A 266 20.46 7.74 12.55
N ARG A 267 19.36 8.29 12.04
CA ARG A 267 18.03 7.72 12.16
C ARG A 267 17.31 7.69 10.81
N ALA A 268 16.62 6.59 10.55
CA ALA A 268 15.76 6.44 9.38
C ALA A 268 14.33 6.11 9.80
N TYR A 269 13.39 6.41 8.90
CA TYR A 269 11.96 6.28 9.12
C TYR A 269 11.38 5.29 8.10
N PRO A 270 10.71 4.22 8.56
CA PRO A 270 10.25 3.16 7.68
C PRO A 270 8.92 3.48 7.01
N ARG A 271 8.76 2.95 5.78
CA ARG A 271 7.55 3.04 4.99
C ARG A 271 7.42 1.79 4.12
N THR A 272 6.20 1.24 3.99
CA THR A 272 5.95 0.21 2.98
C THR A 272 6.05 0.82 1.59
N SER A 273 6.51 0.05 0.60
CA SER A 273 6.48 0.50 -0.80
C SER A 273 5.06 0.48 -1.39
N GLY A 274 4.05 0.05 -0.63
CA GLY A 274 2.72 -0.29 -1.12
C GLY A 274 2.72 -1.49 -2.07
N GLY A 275 3.87 -2.15 -2.20
CA GLY A 275 4.11 -3.31 -3.05
C GLY A 275 4.56 -4.51 -2.24
N LYS A 276 5.76 -5.01 -2.54
CA LYS A 276 6.36 -6.18 -1.86
C LYS A 276 7.50 -5.81 -0.91
N GLY A 277 7.99 -4.58 -0.97
CA GLY A 277 9.19 -4.11 -0.29
C GLY A 277 8.92 -3.10 0.81
N LEU A 278 10.00 -2.74 1.49
CA LEU A 278 10.02 -1.72 2.53
C LEU A 278 11.07 -0.67 2.16
N GLN A 279 10.85 0.56 2.56
CA GLN A 279 11.77 1.67 2.32
C GLN A 279 12.10 2.38 3.63
N LEU A 280 13.36 2.77 3.80
CA LEU A 280 13.80 3.60 4.92
C LEU A 280 14.25 4.94 4.38
N TYR A 281 13.70 6.02 4.94
CA TYR A 281 14.05 7.38 4.58
C TYR A 281 14.80 8.08 5.70
N MET A 282 15.82 8.80 5.34
CA MET A 282 16.66 9.57 6.28
C MET A 282 16.79 11.01 5.78
N PRO A 283 16.44 12.05 6.59
CA PRO A 283 16.64 13.44 6.21
C PRO A 283 18.12 13.81 6.34
N VAL A 284 18.68 14.39 5.27
CA VAL A 284 20.12 14.71 5.22
C VAL A 284 20.42 16.12 4.71
N THR A 285 21.58 16.63 5.08
CA THR A 285 22.23 17.77 4.44
C THR A 285 23.54 17.33 3.83
N VAL A 286 23.65 17.49 2.50
CA VAL A 286 24.86 17.14 1.75
C VAL A 286 25.36 18.31 0.91
N SER A 287 26.68 18.41 0.74
CA SER A 287 27.32 19.44 -0.10
C SER A 287 27.38 19.05 -1.58
N LYS A 288 27.30 17.74 -1.88
CA LYS A 288 27.33 17.17 -3.22
C LYS A 288 26.30 16.05 -3.33
N ALA A 289 25.65 15.95 -4.47
CA ALA A 289 24.57 14.97 -4.69
C ALA A 289 25.07 13.51 -4.59
N GLU A 290 26.29 13.25 -5.07
CA GLU A 290 26.88 11.92 -5.11
C GLU A 290 27.03 11.30 -3.71
N ARG A 291 27.15 12.14 -2.66
CA ARG A 291 27.32 11.69 -1.28
C ARG A 291 26.18 10.79 -0.78
N THR A 292 24.96 11.01 -1.24
CA THR A 292 23.81 10.17 -0.84
C THR A 292 23.90 8.77 -1.44
N VAL A 293 24.31 8.68 -2.71
CA VAL A 293 24.53 7.41 -3.42
C VAL A 293 25.68 6.63 -2.78
N GLU A 294 26.81 7.29 -2.56
CA GLU A 294 28.00 6.71 -1.95
C GLU A 294 27.68 6.13 -0.58
N PHE A 295 27.06 6.93 0.28
CA PHE A 295 26.70 6.52 1.63
C PHE A 295 25.75 5.32 1.63
N ALA A 296 24.65 5.36 0.86
CA ALA A 296 23.70 4.27 0.79
C ALA A 296 24.35 2.98 0.22
N LYS A 297 25.22 3.11 -0.77
CA LYS A 297 25.99 2.01 -1.33
C LYS A 297 26.92 1.37 -0.31
N ASP A 298 27.64 2.18 0.45
CA ASP A 298 28.58 1.70 1.46
C ASP A 298 27.87 0.90 2.56
N VAL A 299 26.71 1.39 3.04
CA VAL A 299 25.88 0.66 4.01
C VAL A 299 25.41 -0.67 3.40
N ALA A 300 24.89 -0.64 2.17
CA ALA A 300 24.39 -1.83 1.48
C ALA A 300 25.51 -2.86 1.26
N VAL A 301 26.71 -2.43 0.83
CA VAL A 301 27.87 -3.32 0.60
C VAL A 301 28.40 -3.88 1.92
N ARG A 302 28.47 -3.06 2.97
CA ARG A 302 28.83 -3.52 4.32
C ARG A 302 27.91 -4.64 4.77
N LEU A 303 26.61 -4.42 4.72
CA LEU A 303 25.60 -5.42 5.13
C LEU A 303 25.63 -6.67 4.25
N ALA A 304 25.84 -6.55 2.94
CA ALA A 304 25.98 -7.70 2.06
C ALA A 304 27.21 -8.56 2.40
N ARG A 305 28.28 -7.96 2.93
CA ARG A 305 29.48 -8.65 3.41
C ARG A 305 29.25 -9.32 4.77
N GLU A 306 28.58 -8.62 5.70
CA GLU A 306 28.33 -9.09 7.07
C GLU A 306 27.19 -10.12 7.12
N GLN A 307 26.20 -9.99 6.24
CA GLN A 307 24.98 -10.82 6.16
C GLN A 307 24.77 -11.43 4.77
N PRO A 308 25.75 -12.17 4.20
CA PRO A 308 25.71 -12.60 2.79
C PRO A 308 24.58 -13.58 2.45
N ARG A 309 23.95 -14.20 3.46
CA ARG A 309 22.78 -15.07 3.29
C ARG A 309 21.46 -14.31 3.23
N ARG A 310 21.39 -13.06 3.71
CA ARG A 310 20.19 -12.26 3.81
C ARG A 310 20.17 -11.07 2.88
N VAL A 311 21.33 -10.45 2.65
CA VAL A 311 21.45 -9.16 1.96
C VAL A 311 22.26 -9.31 0.68
N VAL A 312 21.83 -8.60 -0.36
CA VAL A 312 22.58 -8.40 -1.60
C VAL A 312 22.54 -6.92 -2.01
N ALA A 313 23.69 -6.38 -2.42
CA ALA A 313 23.85 -5.00 -2.89
C ALA A 313 24.09 -4.89 -4.40
N VAL A 314 23.97 -6.01 -5.12
CA VAL A 314 24.26 -6.11 -6.56
C VAL A 314 22.96 -6.13 -7.35
N MET A 315 22.87 -5.32 -8.42
CA MET A 315 21.65 -5.16 -9.22
C MET A 315 21.21 -6.43 -9.98
N ALA A 316 22.13 -7.37 -10.25
CA ALA A 316 21.85 -8.57 -11.02
C ALA A 316 20.74 -9.42 -10.36
N LYS A 317 19.59 -9.59 -11.00
CA LYS A 317 18.42 -10.31 -10.47
C LYS A 317 18.76 -11.75 -10.07
N ALA A 318 19.60 -12.45 -10.82
CA ALA A 318 20.03 -13.82 -10.52
C ALA A 318 20.71 -13.97 -9.14
N ARG A 319 21.23 -12.88 -8.59
CA ARG A 319 21.89 -12.87 -7.28
C ARG A 319 20.94 -12.63 -6.11
N ARG A 320 19.65 -12.36 -6.37
CA ARG A 320 18.68 -11.92 -5.34
C ARG A 320 17.88 -13.07 -4.71
N ARG A 321 17.92 -14.28 -5.28
CA ARG A 321 17.14 -15.42 -4.77
C ARG A 321 17.49 -15.70 -3.30
N GLY A 322 16.46 -15.79 -2.46
CA GLY A 322 16.56 -16.01 -1.01
C GLY A 322 17.20 -14.84 -0.23
N ARG A 323 17.27 -13.64 -0.82
CA ARG A 323 17.91 -12.47 -0.22
C ARG A 323 17.13 -11.19 -0.51
N VAL A 324 17.28 -10.20 0.35
CA VAL A 324 16.75 -8.84 0.15
C VAL A 324 17.81 -8.02 -0.59
N PHE A 325 17.39 -7.38 -1.67
CA PHE A 325 18.21 -6.42 -2.38
C PHE A 325 18.05 -5.04 -1.75
N VAL A 326 19.15 -4.46 -1.30
CA VAL A 326 19.20 -3.07 -0.86
C VAL A 326 19.56 -2.20 -2.07
N ASP A 327 18.53 -1.62 -2.70
CA ASP A 327 18.72 -0.76 -3.89
C ASP A 327 19.16 0.65 -3.49
N TRP A 328 20.45 0.77 -3.24
CA TRP A 328 21.13 2.05 -2.96
C TRP A 328 21.07 3.01 -4.15
N SER A 329 20.87 2.50 -5.37
CA SER A 329 20.87 3.31 -6.59
C SER A 329 19.66 4.23 -6.71
N GLN A 330 18.61 4.06 -5.87
CA GLN A 330 17.46 4.96 -5.81
C GLN A 330 17.83 6.36 -5.31
N ASN A 331 19.05 6.55 -4.79
CA ASN A 331 19.60 7.85 -4.44
C ASN A 331 20.23 8.61 -5.63
N ASP A 332 20.31 7.99 -6.81
CA ASP A 332 20.73 8.68 -8.02
C ASP A 332 19.72 9.78 -8.38
N THR A 333 20.23 10.95 -8.72
CA THR A 333 19.38 12.12 -9.03
C THR A 333 18.49 11.97 -10.25
N ALA A 334 18.73 10.98 -11.09
CA ALA A 334 17.88 10.64 -12.24
C ALA A 334 16.75 9.67 -11.88
N LYS A 335 16.77 9.09 -10.66
CA LYS A 335 15.78 8.13 -10.19
C LYS A 335 14.71 8.77 -9.31
N THR A 336 13.59 8.06 -9.22
CA THR A 336 12.45 8.46 -8.39
C THR A 336 11.93 7.23 -7.63
N THR A 337 11.42 7.46 -6.43
CA THR A 337 10.69 6.46 -5.64
C THR A 337 9.22 6.87 -5.54
N ILE A 338 8.35 5.91 -5.25
CA ILE A 338 6.94 6.20 -4.97
C ILE A 338 6.84 7.26 -3.87
N ALA A 339 5.92 8.21 -3.97
CA ALA A 339 5.68 9.19 -2.93
C ALA A 339 4.92 8.54 -1.75
N SER A 340 5.13 9.06 -0.54
CA SER A 340 4.37 8.65 0.64
C SER A 340 2.88 8.90 0.40
N TYR A 341 2.06 7.97 0.86
CA TYR A 341 0.59 8.00 0.70
C TYR A 341 0.09 7.83 -0.74
N SER A 342 0.96 7.62 -1.73
CA SER A 342 0.57 7.32 -3.10
C SER A 342 0.00 5.92 -3.22
N LEU A 343 -1.05 5.78 -4.04
CA LEU A 343 -1.60 4.49 -4.44
C LEU A 343 -0.60 3.68 -5.29
N ARG A 344 -0.88 2.39 -5.43
CA ARG A 344 -0.17 1.48 -6.36
C ARG A 344 -1.12 0.96 -7.43
N GLY A 345 -0.64 0.92 -8.67
CA GLY A 345 -1.34 0.29 -9.78
C GLY A 345 -1.21 -1.24 -9.73
N ARG A 346 -1.84 -1.86 -8.74
CA ARG A 346 -1.89 -3.30 -8.50
C ARG A 346 -3.34 -3.77 -8.42
N PRO A 347 -3.65 -5.07 -8.38
CA PRO A 347 -5.05 -5.54 -8.30
C PRO A 347 -5.81 -4.91 -7.13
N LEU A 348 -5.16 -4.75 -5.96
CA LEU A 348 -5.71 -4.04 -4.82
C LEU A 348 -5.18 -2.59 -4.76
N PRO A 349 -5.99 -1.62 -4.29
CA PRO A 349 -5.59 -0.22 -4.16
C PRO A 349 -4.70 -0.01 -2.92
N THR A 350 -3.54 -0.67 -2.91
CA THR A 350 -2.57 -0.54 -1.83
C THR A 350 -1.90 0.82 -1.86
N VAL A 351 -1.41 1.25 -0.70
CA VAL A 351 -0.80 2.57 -0.47
C VAL A 351 0.63 2.43 0.03
N ALA A 352 1.51 3.30 -0.42
CA ALA A 352 2.85 3.46 0.15
C ALA A 352 2.75 4.15 1.52
N THR A 353 2.66 3.34 2.58
CA THR A 353 2.23 3.77 3.91
C THR A 353 3.39 3.84 4.90
N PRO A 354 3.59 4.98 5.58
CA PRO A 354 4.50 5.07 6.71
C PRO A 354 4.11 4.09 7.82
N VAL A 355 5.11 3.47 8.44
CA VAL A 355 4.92 2.48 9.52
C VAL A 355 5.83 2.80 10.70
N THR A 356 5.46 2.32 11.88
CA THR A 356 6.30 2.46 13.05
C THR A 356 7.41 1.41 13.08
N TRP A 357 8.46 1.63 13.86
CA TRP A 357 9.48 0.61 14.08
C TRP A 357 8.95 -0.60 14.88
N GLU A 358 7.91 -0.41 15.69
CA GLU A 358 7.19 -1.46 16.41
C GLU A 358 6.50 -2.41 15.41
N GLU A 359 5.81 -1.86 14.41
CA GLU A 359 5.16 -2.64 13.34
C GLU A 359 6.21 -3.40 12.51
N VAL A 360 7.35 -2.76 12.18
CA VAL A 360 8.46 -3.42 11.47
C VAL A 360 9.00 -4.62 12.27
N ARG A 361 9.21 -4.45 13.58
CA ARG A 361 9.69 -5.53 14.46
C ARG A 361 8.64 -6.62 14.68
N ALA A 362 7.38 -6.24 14.75
CA ALA A 362 6.25 -7.16 14.97
C ALA A 362 5.85 -7.94 13.73
N CYS A 363 6.23 -7.50 12.52
CA CYS A 363 5.86 -8.12 11.26
C CYS A 363 6.30 -9.60 11.20
N ARG A 364 5.32 -10.49 10.96
CA ARG A 364 5.52 -11.95 10.84
C ARG A 364 4.99 -12.50 9.53
N ARG A 365 4.02 -11.84 8.93
CA ARG A 365 3.37 -12.21 7.67
C ARG A 365 3.37 -11.00 6.73
N PRO A 366 3.39 -11.22 5.41
CA PRO A 366 3.32 -10.12 4.44
C PRO A 366 2.10 -9.21 4.63
N GLU A 367 0.98 -9.79 5.05
CA GLU A 367 -0.30 -9.11 5.24
C GLU A 367 -0.25 -8.08 6.37
N ASP A 368 0.64 -8.25 7.35
CA ASP A 368 0.78 -7.36 8.50
C ASP A 368 1.19 -5.92 8.08
N LEU A 369 1.77 -5.75 6.89
CA LEU A 369 2.22 -4.47 6.33
C LEU A 369 1.58 -4.12 4.97
N ILE A 370 0.40 -4.68 4.69
CA ILE A 370 -0.41 -4.29 3.53
C ILE A 370 -1.49 -3.31 3.98
N PHE A 371 -1.45 -2.11 3.42
CA PHE A 371 -2.43 -1.06 3.69
C PHE A 371 -3.08 -0.64 2.38
N THR A 372 -4.40 -0.54 2.39
CA THR A 372 -5.21 -0.05 1.28
C THR A 372 -5.68 1.38 1.55
N LEU A 373 -6.31 1.99 0.56
CA LEU A 373 -6.87 3.33 0.74
C LEU A 373 -7.93 3.41 1.86
N ASP A 374 -8.60 2.30 2.18
CA ASP A 374 -9.63 2.25 3.22
C ASP A 374 -9.03 2.21 4.64
N ASP A 375 -7.77 1.81 4.78
CA ASP A 375 -7.06 1.73 6.08
C ASP A 375 -6.48 3.09 6.51
N LEU A 376 -6.22 3.99 5.54
CA LEU A 376 -5.45 5.22 5.79
C LEU A 376 -6.15 6.21 6.74
N PRO A 377 -7.48 6.46 6.67
CA PRO A 377 -8.11 7.42 7.57
C PRO A 377 -7.92 7.05 9.05
N ALA A 378 -8.24 5.81 9.43
CA ALA A 378 -8.07 5.35 10.80
C ALA A 378 -6.60 5.39 11.25
N ARG A 379 -5.69 5.03 10.34
CA ARG A 379 -4.26 5.06 10.62
C ARG A 379 -3.73 6.48 10.83
N LEU A 380 -4.19 7.45 10.06
CA LEU A 380 -3.80 8.84 10.23
C LEU A 380 -4.39 9.45 11.52
N ASP A 381 -5.60 9.04 11.90
CA ASP A 381 -6.20 9.44 13.18
C ASP A 381 -5.40 8.91 14.37
N GLU A 382 -4.86 7.68 14.28
CA GLU A 382 -4.08 7.04 15.34
C GLU A 382 -2.65 7.55 15.44
N HIS A 383 -1.97 7.69 14.30
CA HIS A 383 -0.52 7.91 14.27
C HIS A 383 -0.10 9.28 13.71
N GLY A 384 -1.00 9.99 13.02
CA GLY A 384 -0.63 11.17 12.24
C GLY A 384 0.34 10.85 11.11
N ASP A 385 1.16 11.82 10.72
CA ASP A 385 2.23 11.63 9.73
C ASP A 385 3.52 11.12 10.39
N LEU A 386 3.74 9.81 10.34
CA LEU A 386 4.96 9.16 10.85
C LEU A 386 6.24 9.59 10.12
N LEU A 387 6.12 10.22 8.94
CA LEU A 387 7.26 10.78 8.20
C LEU A 387 7.43 12.30 8.40
N ALA A 388 6.62 12.93 9.26
CA ALA A 388 6.79 14.35 9.58
C ALA A 388 8.23 14.74 9.94
N PRO A 389 9.04 13.89 10.62
CA PRO A 389 10.44 14.21 10.90
C PRO A 389 11.31 14.44 9.65
N LEU A 390 10.91 13.95 8.47
CA LEU A 390 11.61 14.20 7.20
C LEU A 390 11.47 15.65 6.73
N LEU A 391 10.45 16.37 7.22
CA LEU A 391 10.10 17.73 6.82
C LEU A 391 10.79 18.77 7.68
N PHE A 392 11.18 18.42 8.90
CA PHE A 392 11.75 19.35 9.87
C PHE A 392 13.26 19.50 9.76
N THR A 393 13.80 20.51 10.43
CA THR A 393 15.10 21.10 10.16
C THR A 393 16.32 20.34 10.68
N ASP A 394 16.15 19.34 11.52
CA ASP A 394 17.27 18.56 12.08
C ASP A 394 17.77 17.52 11.08
N ARG A 395 18.24 18.04 9.93
CA ARG A 395 18.81 17.21 8.89
C ARG A 395 20.17 16.69 9.32
N GLN A 396 20.32 15.38 9.20
CA GLN A 396 21.50 14.65 9.62
C GLN A 396 22.66 14.89 8.65
N ARG A 397 23.88 14.94 9.19
CA ARG A 397 25.09 15.03 8.37
C ARG A 397 25.67 13.64 8.18
N LEU A 398 25.93 13.28 6.94
CA LEU A 398 26.58 12.01 6.65
C LEU A 398 28.05 12.03 7.17
N PRO A 399 28.53 10.92 7.75
CA PRO A 399 29.90 10.83 8.25
C PRO A 399 30.91 11.09 7.14
N ARG A 400 32.00 11.77 7.49
CA ARG A 400 33.14 11.90 6.59
C ARG A 400 33.88 10.56 6.61
N ARG A 401 33.92 9.89 5.48
CA ARG A 401 34.85 8.77 5.32
C ARG A 401 36.14 9.34 4.78
N GLY A 402 37.26 9.06 5.49
CA GLY A 402 38.60 9.37 5.07
C GLY A 402 39.03 8.56 3.85
#